data_1a3df5ce1ab16f4bf09697f1983a249e
#
_entry.id   1a3df5ce1ab16f4bf09697f1983a249e
#
_cell.length_a   1.000
_cell.length_b   1.000
_cell.length_c   1.000
_cell.angle_alpha   90.00
_cell.angle_beta   90.00
_cell.angle_gamma   90.00
#
_symmetry.space_group_name_H-M   'P 1'
#
loop_
_entity.id
_entity.type
_entity.pdbx_description
1 polymer ?
#
loop_
_entity_poly.entity_id
_entity_poly.type
_entity_poly.pdbx_seq_one_letter_code
_entity_poly.pdbx_strand_id
1 'polypeptide(L)'
;KWRERLGKEFYMVAVTVRGCKCLTLYPVEHFESTYDAMQQGTENQKYDATTSFLDNAEEGVLDAQGRFTVNQRLKEASALTNESTVVFKGKGAVIEIWNTDEYEKIYNTYDHTQGIYDLMDKVKGNEQ
;
A
#
# COMPACT_ATOMS: atom_id res chain seq x y z
N LYS A 1 3.43 -2.15 17.37
CA LYS A 1 3.45 -0.72 17.03
C LYS A 1 2.66 -0.39 15.77
N TRP A 2 2.80 -1.20 14.70
CA TRP A 2 2.04 -0.96 13.49
C TRP A 2 0.53 -1.06 13.73
N ARG A 3 0.11 -1.95 14.63
CA ARG A 3 -1.32 -2.12 14.98
C ARG A 3 -1.88 -0.87 15.64
N GLU A 4 -1.10 -0.19 16.46
CA GLU A 4 -1.51 1.06 17.10
C GLU A 4 -1.70 2.18 16.08
N ARG A 5 -0.80 2.28 15.11
CA ARG A 5 -0.88 3.28 14.05
C ARG A 5 -2.04 3.01 13.10
N LEU A 6 -2.29 1.73 12.82
CA LEU A 6 -3.34 1.33 11.89
C LEU A 6 -4.72 1.55 12.48
N GLY A 7 -4.89 1.28 13.78
CA GLY A 7 -6.18 1.29 14.44
C GLY A 7 -6.87 -0.07 14.33
N LYS A 8 -7.98 -0.22 15.05
CA LYS A 8 -8.73 -1.47 15.09
C LYS A 8 -9.43 -1.74 13.75
N GLU A 9 -9.96 -0.70 13.12
CA GLU A 9 -10.63 -0.78 11.83
C GLU A 9 -9.74 -0.10 10.79
N PHE A 10 -9.64 -0.69 9.61
CA PHE A 10 -8.77 -0.19 8.55
C PHE A 10 -9.26 -0.69 7.20
N TYR A 11 -8.62 -0.26 6.13
CA TYR A 11 -8.87 -0.77 4.79
C TYR A 11 -7.67 -1.53 4.28
N MET A 12 -7.93 -2.61 3.55
CA MET A 12 -6.92 -3.41 2.87
C MET A 12 -7.07 -3.17 1.38
N VAL A 13 -5.99 -2.82 0.69
CA VAL A 13 -6.02 -2.53 -0.74
C VAL A 13 -4.91 -3.33 -1.43
N ALA A 14 -5.28 -4.16 -2.39
CA ALA A 14 -4.30 -4.84 -3.23
C ALA A 14 -3.80 -3.86 -4.29
N VAL A 15 -2.49 -3.70 -4.40
CA VAL A 15 -1.87 -2.78 -5.35
C VAL A 15 -0.79 -3.47 -6.16
N THR A 16 -0.54 -2.94 -7.36
CA THR A 16 0.55 -3.39 -8.22
C THR A 16 1.53 -2.24 -8.41
N VAL A 17 2.79 -2.47 -8.06
CA VAL A 17 3.85 -1.46 -8.17
C VAL A 17 4.94 -2.07 -9.05
N ARG A 18 5.19 -1.45 -10.21
CA ARG A 18 6.19 -1.93 -11.18
C ARG A 18 6.02 -3.41 -11.53
N GLY A 19 4.77 -3.84 -11.69
CA GLY A 19 4.45 -5.22 -12.03
C GLY A 19 4.48 -6.21 -10.87
N CYS A 20 4.83 -5.75 -9.65
CA CYS A 20 4.87 -6.57 -8.45
C CYS A 20 3.66 -6.28 -7.57
N LYS A 21 3.10 -7.31 -6.96
CA LYS A 21 1.83 -7.21 -6.22
C LYS A 21 2.06 -7.19 -4.72
N CYS A 22 1.30 -6.36 -4.01
CA CYS A 22 1.31 -6.37 -2.55
C CYS A 22 -0.05 -5.97 -2.00
N LEU A 23 -0.22 -6.22 -0.70
CA LEU A 23 -1.39 -5.77 0.05
C LEU A 23 -0.98 -4.58 0.90
N THR A 24 -1.75 -3.49 0.81
CA THR A 24 -1.49 -2.28 1.59
C THR A 24 -2.59 -2.10 2.61
N LEU A 25 -2.21 -1.82 3.86
CA LEU A 25 -3.13 -1.53 4.95
C LEU A 25 -3.19 -0.02 5.17
N TYR A 26 -4.39 0.54 5.11
CA TYR A 26 -4.65 1.97 5.23
C TYR A 26 -5.41 2.26 6.51
N PRO A 27 -4.92 3.13 7.39
CA PRO A 27 -5.78 3.71 8.43
C PRO A 27 -6.98 4.38 7.77
N VAL A 28 -8.13 4.35 8.43
CA VAL A 28 -9.39 4.87 7.84
C VAL A 28 -9.21 6.30 7.34
N GLU A 29 -8.64 7.18 8.15
CA GLU A 29 -8.46 8.58 7.76
C GLU A 29 -7.59 8.75 6.52
N HIS A 30 -6.53 7.95 6.43
CA HIS A 30 -5.62 8.02 5.27
C HIS A 30 -6.29 7.45 4.01
N PHE A 31 -7.10 6.39 4.16
CA PHE A 31 -7.88 5.86 3.05
C PHE A 31 -8.83 6.92 2.50
N GLU A 32 -9.55 7.61 3.39
CA GLU A 32 -10.50 8.66 3.01
C GLU A 32 -9.78 9.83 2.33
N SER A 33 -8.66 10.29 2.88
CA SER A 33 -7.90 11.39 2.28
C SER A 33 -7.30 11.02 0.94
N THR A 34 -6.88 9.76 0.77
CA THR A 34 -6.38 9.27 -0.52
C THR A 34 -7.50 9.25 -1.56
N TYR A 35 -8.68 8.78 -1.17
CA TYR A 35 -9.86 8.80 -2.04
C TYR A 35 -10.18 10.25 -2.46
N ASP A 36 -10.20 11.17 -1.50
CA ASP A 36 -10.49 12.59 -1.79
C ASP A 36 -9.46 13.19 -2.75
N ALA A 37 -8.19 12.84 -2.58
CA ALA A 37 -7.13 13.32 -3.48
C ALA A 37 -7.34 12.82 -4.91
N MET A 38 -7.86 11.62 -5.10
CA MET A 38 -8.15 11.07 -6.43
C MET A 38 -9.23 11.85 -7.16
N GLN A 39 -10.08 12.58 -6.44
CA GLN A 39 -11.16 13.38 -7.04
C GLN A 39 -10.64 14.69 -7.65
N GLN A 40 -9.36 15.01 -7.50
CA GLN A 40 -8.76 16.24 -8.02
C GLN A 40 -8.25 16.11 -9.46
N GLY A 41 -8.23 14.90 -10.03
CA GLY A 41 -7.75 14.68 -11.39
C GLY A 41 -8.80 14.98 -12.46
N THR A 42 -8.43 14.75 -13.72
CA THR A 42 -9.38 14.80 -14.83
C THR A 42 -10.43 13.71 -14.64
N GLU A 43 -11.56 13.79 -15.38
CA GLU A 43 -12.64 12.80 -15.27
C GLU A 43 -12.14 11.37 -15.57
N ASN A 44 -11.30 11.20 -16.59
CA ASN A 44 -10.75 9.88 -16.91
C ASN A 44 -9.76 9.40 -15.84
N GLN A 45 -8.87 10.28 -15.37
CA GLN A 45 -7.92 9.95 -14.31
C GLN A 45 -8.64 9.59 -13.02
N LYS A 46 -9.67 10.36 -12.66
CA LYS A 46 -10.49 10.12 -11.49
C LYS A 46 -11.19 8.76 -11.56
N TYR A 47 -11.80 8.46 -12.69
CA TYR A 47 -12.49 7.19 -12.91
C TYR A 47 -11.53 6.01 -12.76
N ASP A 48 -10.40 6.04 -13.46
CA ASP A 48 -9.43 4.95 -13.46
C ASP A 48 -8.83 4.73 -12.06
N ALA A 49 -8.41 5.81 -11.41
CA ALA A 49 -7.80 5.73 -10.07
C ALA A 49 -8.83 5.23 -9.04
N THR A 50 -10.03 5.79 -9.05
CA THR A 50 -11.09 5.41 -8.12
C THR A 50 -11.50 3.95 -8.32
N THR A 51 -11.66 3.51 -9.56
CA THR A 51 -12.01 2.12 -9.88
C THR A 51 -10.94 1.17 -9.36
N SER A 52 -9.67 1.42 -9.68
CA SER A 52 -8.57 0.57 -9.22
C SER A 52 -8.47 0.52 -7.70
N PHE A 53 -8.65 1.66 -7.04
CA PHE A 53 -8.55 1.76 -5.59
C PHE A 53 -9.70 1.05 -4.89
N LEU A 54 -10.94 1.34 -5.28
CA LEU A 54 -12.13 0.79 -4.63
C LEU A 54 -12.37 -0.68 -4.96
N ASP A 55 -12.15 -1.09 -6.20
CA ASP A 55 -12.38 -2.47 -6.61
C ASP A 55 -11.43 -3.45 -5.93
N ASN A 56 -10.28 -2.97 -5.47
CA ASN A 56 -9.28 -3.79 -4.79
C ASN A 56 -9.18 -3.50 -3.30
N ALA A 57 -10.23 -2.88 -2.73
CA ALA A 57 -10.27 -2.52 -1.31
C ALA A 57 -11.30 -3.35 -0.56
N GLU A 58 -10.98 -3.69 0.69
CA GLU A 58 -11.88 -4.36 1.62
C GLU A 58 -11.65 -3.80 3.02
N GLU A 59 -12.71 -3.80 3.82
CA GLU A 59 -12.58 -3.41 5.23
C GLU A 59 -11.87 -4.51 6.01
N GLY A 60 -11.04 -4.10 6.97
CA GLY A 60 -10.34 -5.01 7.86
C GLY A 60 -10.60 -4.65 9.31
N VAL A 61 -10.56 -5.65 10.17
CA VAL A 61 -10.76 -5.48 11.62
C VAL A 61 -9.75 -6.37 12.35
N LEU A 62 -9.04 -5.78 13.31
CA LEU A 62 -8.18 -6.56 14.20
C LEU A 62 -9.03 -7.25 15.26
N ASP A 63 -8.79 -8.54 15.48
CA ASP A 63 -9.43 -9.27 16.57
C ASP A 63 -8.72 -8.97 17.91
N ALA A 64 -9.18 -9.62 18.99
CA ALA A 64 -8.63 -9.41 20.33
C ALA A 64 -7.14 -9.79 20.44
N GLN A 65 -6.66 -10.66 19.56
CA GLN A 65 -5.26 -11.08 19.51
C GLN A 65 -4.43 -10.26 18.51
N GLY A 66 -5.02 -9.23 17.90
CA GLY A 66 -4.33 -8.40 16.92
C GLY A 66 -4.16 -9.06 15.56
N ARG A 67 -5.04 -10.00 15.20
CA ARG A 67 -5.03 -10.69 13.91
C ARG A 67 -6.16 -10.15 13.03
N PHE A 68 -6.01 -10.32 11.73
CA PHE A 68 -7.04 -9.96 10.75
C PHE A 68 -7.07 -10.99 9.63
N THR A 69 -8.18 -11.03 8.92
CA THR A 69 -8.41 -11.99 7.84
C THR A 69 -8.38 -11.25 6.49
N VAL A 70 -7.73 -11.86 5.51
CA VAL A 70 -7.70 -11.36 4.12
C VAL A 70 -8.53 -12.35 3.29
N ASN A 71 -9.51 -11.85 2.53
CA ASN A 71 -10.33 -12.73 1.70
C ASN A 71 -9.54 -13.27 0.51
N GLN A 72 -10.08 -14.32 -0.13
CA GLN A 72 -9.37 -15.02 -1.21
C GLN A 72 -9.09 -14.08 -2.40
N ARG A 73 -10.02 -13.21 -2.74
CA ARG A 73 -9.85 -12.27 -3.85
C ARG A 73 -8.66 -11.34 -3.63
N LEU A 74 -8.55 -10.78 -2.43
CA LEU A 74 -7.41 -9.90 -2.09
C LEU A 74 -6.10 -10.67 -2.01
N LYS A 75 -6.13 -11.91 -1.52
CA LYS A 75 -4.93 -12.74 -1.49
C LYS A 75 -4.38 -12.95 -2.90
N GLU A 76 -5.25 -13.33 -3.83
CA GLU A 76 -4.85 -13.53 -5.23
C GLU A 76 -4.34 -12.23 -5.86
N ALA A 77 -5.04 -11.12 -5.64
CA ALA A 77 -4.67 -9.83 -6.19
C ALA A 77 -3.36 -9.29 -5.62
N SER A 78 -2.95 -9.74 -4.43
CA SER A 78 -1.73 -9.31 -3.75
C SER A 78 -0.62 -10.37 -3.72
N ALA A 79 -0.80 -11.47 -4.47
CA ALA A 79 0.15 -12.58 -4.54
C ALA A 79 0.41 -13.24 -3.17
N LEU A 80 -0.62 -13.31 -2.33
CA LEU A 80 -0.54 -13.95 -1.00
C LEU A 80 -1.27 -15.28 -1.02
N THR A 81 -0.72 -16.28 -0.33
CA THR A 81 -1.36 -17.56 -0.07
C THR A 81 -1.31 -17.85 1.41
N ASN A 82 -2.03 -18.88 1.86
CA ASN A 82 -1.99 -19.28 3.27
C ASN A 82 -0.60 -19.76 3.70
N GLU A 83 0.25 -20.11 2.74
CA GLU A 83 1.60 -20.62 2.99
C GLU A 83 2.69 -19.59 2.69
N SER A 84 2.33 -18.37 2.28
CA SER A 84 3.30 -17.34 1.93
C SER A 84 4.10 -16.90 3.15
N THR A 85 5.41 -16.75 2.96
CA THR A 85 6.23 -15.96 3.86
C THR A 85 6.10 -14.51 3.46
N VAL A 86 5.88 -13.63 4.42
CA VAL A 86 5.59 -12.22 4.13
C VAL A 86 6.57 -11.27 4.80
N VAL A 87 6.69 -10.09 4.20
CA VAL A 87 7.49 -8.98 4.72
C VAL A 87 6.53 -7.81 4.97
N PHE A 88 6.59 -7.23 6.17
CA PHE A 88 5.83 -6.04 6.54
C PHE A 88 6.73 -4.82 6.39
N LYS A 89 6.27 -3.81 5.65
CA LYS A 89 7.03 -2.58 5.43
C LYS A 89 6.18 -1.37 5.74
N GLY A 90 6.65 -0.52 6.66
CA GLY A 90 6.03 0.78 6.88
C GLY A 90 6.36 1.72 5.73
N LYS A 91 5.35 2.39 5.19
CA LYS A 91 5.48 3.37 4.11
C LYS A 91 4.70 4.62 4.48
N GLY A 92 5.28 5.43 5.38
CA GLY A 92 4.60 6.61 5.87
C GLY A 92 3.34 6.25 6.63
N ALA A 93 2.18 6.67 6.11
CA ALA A 93 0.89 6.43 6.77
C ALA A 93 0.34 5.02 6.55
N VAL A 94 0.91 4.24 5.64
CA VAL A 94 0.40 2.92 5.28
C VAL A 94 1.41 1.82 5.62
N ILE A 95 0.92 0.58 5.63
CA ILE A 95 1.74 -0.61 5.86
C ILE A 95 1.59 -1.51 4.66
N GLU A 96 2.71 -1.93 4.08
CA GLU A 96 2.71 -2.87 2.95
C GLU A 96 3.03 -4.26 3.44
N ILE A 97 2.28 -5.25 2.95
CA ILE A 97 2.51 -6.67 3.20
C ILE A 97 2.87 -7.31 1.86
N TRP A 98 4.08 -7.81 1.77
CA TRP A 98 4.63 -8.38 0.55
C TRP A 98 4.87 -9.87 0.71
N ASN A 99 4.47 -10.67 -0.29
CA ASN A 99 5.05 -11.99 -0.46
C ASN A 99 6.55 -11.82 -0.63
N THR A 100 7.35 -12.64 0.02
CA THR A 100 8.81 -12.51 0.01
C THR A 100 9.38 -12.48 -1.41
N ASP A 101 8.87 -13.35 -2.30
CA ASP A 101 9.37 -13.41 -3.68
C ASP A 101 9.03 -12.14 -4.46
N GLU A 102 7.82 -11.61 -4.29
CA GLU A 102 7.42 -10.34 -4.90
C GLU A 102 8.23 -9.17 -4.35
N TYR A 103 8.52 -9.19 -3.05
CA TYR A 103 9.34 -8.17 -2.44
C TYR A 103 10.77 -8.15 -3.01
N GLU A 104 11.36 -9.31 -3.21
CA GLU A 104 12.70 -9.39 -3.81
C GLU A 104 12.72 -8.83 -5.21
N LYS A 105 11.68 -9.12 -6.01
CA LYS A 105 11.57 -8.55 -7.37
C LYS A 105 11.52 -7.03 -7.35
N ILE A 106 10.65 -6.45 -6.51
CA ILE A 106 10.51 -4.99 -6.46
C ILE A 106 11.76 -4.34 -5.89
N TYR A 107 12.37 -4.94 -4.85
CA TYR A 107 13.58 -4.44 -4.25
C TYR A 107 14.71 -4.31 -5.27
N ASN A 108 14.86 -5.31 -6.12
CA ASN A 108 15.91 -5.34 -7.14
C ASN A 108 15.65 -4.37 -8.31
N THR A 109 14.44 -3.79 -8.43
CA THR A 109 14.15 -2.79 -9.47
C THR A 109 14.62 -1.39 -9.10
N TYR A 110 15.02 -1.15 -7.83
CA TYR A 110 15.41 0.18 -7.35
C TYR A 110 16.91 0.29 -7.14
N ASP A 111 17.44 1.46 -7.44
CA ASP A 111 18.72 1.92 -6.92
C ASP A 111 18.43 2.64 -5.61
N HIS A 112 18.59 1.96 -4.49
CA HIS A 112 18.22 2.47 -3.17
C HIS A 112 19.00 3.71 -2.75
N THR A 113 20.21 3.89 -3.31
CA THR A 113 21.02 5.07 -3.04
C THR A 113 20.59 6.25 -3.90
N GLN A 114 20.34 6.00 -5.18
CA GLN A 114 19.99 7.05 -6.13
C GLN A 114 18.67 7.73 -5.79
N GLY A 115 17.68 6.97 -5.33
CA GLY A 115 16.39 7.53 -4.93
C GLY A 115 16.52 8.57 -3.82
N ILE A 116 17.40 8.34 -2.87
CA ILE A 116 17.67 9.28 -1.78
C ILE A 116 18.32 10.56 -2.32
N TYR A 117 19.32 10.42 -3.19
CA TYR A 117 20.00 11.58 -3.77
C TYR A 117 19.07 12.43 -4.63
N ASP A 118 18.23 11.80 -5.42
CA ASP A 118 17.27 12.52 -6.27
C ASP A 118 16.32 13.36 -5.42
N LEU A 119 15.82 12.81 -4.31
CA LEU A 119 14.96 13.52 -3.40
C LEU A 119 15.69 14.70 -2.73
N MET A 120 16.93 14.49 -2.29
CA MET A 120 17.73 15.53 -1.66
C MET A 120 17.99 16.69 -2.62
N ASP A 121 18.32 16.41 -3.86
CA ASP A 121 18.54 17.43 -4.88
C ASP A 121 17.26 18.24 -5.13
N LYS A 122 16.11 17.59 -5.17
CA LYS A 122 14.82 18.25 -5.35
C LYS A 122 14.51 19.19 -4.19
N VAL A 123 14.77 18.74 -2.95
CA VAL A 123 14.56 19.59 -1.76
C VAL A 123 15.48 20.80 -1.79
N LYS A 124 16.76 20.64 -2.13
CA LYS A 124 17.70 21.74 -2.27
C LYS A 124 17.26 22.74 -3.34
N GLY A 125 16.77 22.27 -4.46
CA GLY A 125 16.25 23.13 -5.52
C GLY A 125 15.07 23.98 -5.06
N ASN A 126 14.22 23.46 -4.19
CA ASN A 126 13.05 24.16 -3.66
C ASN A 126 13.42 25.20 -2.60
N GLU A 127 14.59 25.09 -1.98
CA GLU A 127 15.05 26.05 -0.98
C GLU A 127 15.67 27.32 -1.59
N GLN A 128 15.93 27.30 -2.88
CA GLN A 128 16.48 28.44 -3.62
C GLN A 128 15.35 29.30 -4.22
#